data_dcc2a2796d3bd40f52500ce2e983e81b
#
_entry.id   dcc2a2796d3bd40f52500ce2e983e81b
#
_cell.length_a   1.000
_cell.length_b   1.000
_cell.length_c   1.000
_cell.angle_alpha   90.00
_cell.angle_beta   90.00
_cell.angle_gamma   90.00
#
_symmetry.space_group_name_H-M   'P 1'
#
loop_
_entity.id
_entity.type
_entity.pdbx_description
1 polymer ?
#
loop_
_entity_poly.entity_id
_entity_poly.type
_entity_poly.pdbx_seq_one_letter_code
_entity_poly.pdbx_strand_id
1 'polypeptide(L)'
;MAIAEHDRISGVEPCRSLAEKYVAAGGNVTVKLYPGAQSGFDGHPLVTRLYYDPTMETLVNCTVLVEPDGRSTYVGKTFAESDTKGLIEEMRKSCIKRGGSGWTNLTQKANVTLDLIEFLDVNFRL
;
A
#
# COMPACT_ATOMS: atom_id res chain seq x y z
N MET A 1 6.48 -5.11 -7.13
CA MET A 1 5.68 -4.21 -6.25
C MET A 1 6.00 -2.77 -6.64
N ALA A 2 4.99 -2.01 -7.08
CA ALA A 2 5.13 -0.58 -7.41
C ALA A 2 4.76 0.25 -6.16
N ILE A 3 5.62 1.19 -5.77
CA ILE A 3 5.44 1.99 -4.56
C ILE A 3 5.54 3.47 -4.91
N ALA A 4 4.54 4.27 -4.54
CA ALA A 4 4.61 5.72 -4.64
C ALA A 4 5.49 6.30 -3.53
N GLU A 5 6.41 7.22 -3.88
CA GLU A 5 7.32 7.84 -2.90
C GLU A 5 6.57 8.57 -1.78
N HIS A 6 5.45 9.22 -2.13
CA HIS A 6 4.61 9.95 -1.19
C HIS A 6 3.32 9.21 -0.83
N ASP A 7 3.36 7.86 -0.81
CA ASP A 7 2.21 7.08 -0.34
C ASP A 7 2.02 7.27 1.17
N ARG A 8 0.90 7.89 1.52
CA ARG A 8 0.50 8.13 2.91
C ARG A 8 -0.59 7.18 3.39
N ILE A 9 -1.04 6.26 2.55
CA ILE A 9 -2.03 5.25 2.92
C ILE A 9 -1.31 4.02 3.45
N SER A 10 -0.47 3.41 2.62
CA SER A 10 0.27 2.18 2.97
C SER A 10 1.67 2.45 3.51
N GLY A 11 2.32 3.50 3.01
CA GLY A 11 3.69 3.87 3.37
C GLY A 11 4.75 3.06 2.60
N VAL A 12 5.92 3.68 2.40
CA VAL A 12 7.04 3.06 1.67
C VAL A 12 7.70 1.95 2.48
N GLU A 13 8.03 2.22 3.75
CA GLU A 13 8.78 1.28 4.59
C GLU A 13 8.00 -0.01 4.92
N PRO A 14 6.70 0.01 5.25
CA PRO A 14 5.92 -1.21 5.39
C PRO A 14 5.92 -2.08 4.12
N CYS A 15 5.83 -1.46 2.94
CA CYS A 15 5.86 -2.17 1.67
C CYS A 15 7.23 -2.80 1.40
N ARG A 16 8.33 -2.10 1.70
CA ARG A 16 9.70 -2.65 1.58
C ARG A 16 9.92 -3.81 2.53
N SER A 17 9.56 -3.64 3.81
CA SER A 17 9.68 -4.71 4.81
C SER A 17 8.88 -5.95 4.42
N LEU A 18 7.69 -5.77 3.83
CA LEU A 18 6.90 -6.88 3.31
C LEU A 18 7.62 -7.59 2.16
N ALA A 19 8.16 -6.83 1.20
CA ALA A 19 8.91 -7.40 0.09
C ALA A 19 10.13 -8.20 0.56
N GLU A 20 10.89 -7.70 1.54
CA GLU A 20 12.03 -8.40 2.14
C GLU A 20 11.61 -9.73 2.77
N LYS A 21 10.49 -9.77 3.47
CA LYS A 21 9.93 -11.01 4.05
C LYS A 21 9.56 -12.02 2.96
N TYR A 22 8.96 -11.57 1.85
CA TYR A 22 8.66 -12.44 0.72
C TYR A 22 9.92 -13.01 0.08
N VAL A 23 10.96 -12.19 -0.11
CA VAL A 23 12.25 -12.66 -0.65
C VAL A 23 12.91 -13.66 0.31
N ALA A 24 12.90 -13.39 1.61
CA ALA A 24 13.43 -14.31 2.63
C ALA A 24 12.69 -15.66 2.66
N ALA A 25 11.41 -15.67 2.29
CA ALA A 25 10.61 -16.88 2.14
C ALA A 25 10.76 -17.58 0.77
N GLY A 26 11.71 -17.14 -0.07
CA GLY A 26 11.97 -17.71 -1.41
C GLY A 26 11.09 -17.14 -2.52
N GLY A 27 10.33 -16.09 -2.26
CA GLY A 27 9.51 -15.43 -3.28
C GLY A 27 10.34 -14.53 -4.20
N ASN A 28 9.89 -14.37 -5.44
CA ASN A 28 10.47 -13.42 -6.40
C ASN A 28 9.71 -12.10 -6.33
N VAL A 29 10.33 -11.07 -5.76
CA VAL A 29 9.72 -9.75 -5.60
C VAL A 29 10.65 -8.67 -6.13
N THR A 30 10.19 -7.95 -7.15
CA THR A 30 10.82 -6.71 -7.62
C THR A 30 10.12 -5.51 -7.00
N VAL A 31 10.88 -4.66 -6.32
CA VAL A 31 10.38 -3.40 -5.73
C VAL A 31 10.84 -2.23 -6.59
N LYS A 32 9.90 -1.41 -7.04
CA LYS A 32 10.19 -0.17 -7.76
C LYS A 32 9.50 1.01 -7.09
N LEU A 33 10.31 2.00 -6.69
CA LEU A 33 9.83 3.26 -6.15
C LEU A 33 9.62 4.26 -7.32
N TYR A 34 8.48 4.95 -7.31
CA TYR A 34 8.16 5.98 -8.30
C TYR A 34 8.31 7.36 -7.67
N PRO A 35 9.39 8.11 -8.01
CA PRO A 35 9.68 9.41 -7.42
C PRO A 35 8.56 10.43 -7.71
N GLY A 36 8.21 11.21 -6.69
CA GLY A 36 7.14 12.22 -6.77
C GLY A 36 5.71 11.64 -6.87
N ALA A 37 5.55 10.32 -6.94
CA ALA A 37 4.23 9.70 -7.00
C ALA A 37 3.51 9.84 -5.66
N GLN A 38 2.21 10.08 -5.74
CA GLN A 38 1.28 10.13 -4.60
C GLN A 38 0.46 8.84 -4.53
N SER A 39 -0.26 8.64 -3.43
CA SER A 39 -1.25 7.54 -3.35
C SER A 39 -2.20 7.59 -4.55
N GLY A 40 -2.43 6.43 -5.20
CA GLY A 40 -3.30 6.32 -6.38
C GLY A 40 -2.70 6.86 -7.69
N PHE A 41 -1.38 7.00 -7.78
CA PHE A 41 -0.69 7.52 -8.97
C PHE A 41 -0.97 6.73 -10.27
N ASP A 42 -1.31 5.46 -10.14
CA ASP A 42 -1.69 4.53 -11.19
C ASP A 42 -3.21 4.39 -11.37
N GLY A 43 -3.98 5.21 -10.67
CA GLY A 43 -5.43 5.17 -10.58
C GLY A 43 -6.19 5.54 -11.87
N HIS A 44 -7.40 6.04 -11.71
CA HIS A 44 -8.29 6.32 -12.83
C HIS A 44 -7.81 7.53 -13.67
N PRO A 45 -7.72 7.41 -15.00
CA PRO A 45 -7.16 8.46 -15.87
C PRO A 45 -7.94 9.78 -15.90
N LEU A 46 -9.17 9.80 -15.40
CA LEU A 46 -9.96 11.03 -15.30
C LEU A 46 -9.62 11.89 -14.07
N VAL A 47 -8.83 11.35 -13.11
CA VAL A 47 -8.38 12.07 -11.91
C VAL A 47 -6.90 12.42 -12.07
N THR A 48 -6.59 13.32 -12.99
CA THR A 48 -5.20 13.64 -13.39
C THR A 48 -4.60 14.84 -12.66
N ARG A 49 -5.25 15.33 -11.62
CA ARG A 49 -4.74 16.45 -10.81
C ARG A 49 -4.58 16.02 -9.35
N LEU A 50 -3.61 16.66 -8.71
CA LEU A 50 -3.45 16.53 -7.26
C LEU A 50 -4.74 16.99 -6.56
N TYR A 51 -5.24 16.18 -5.67
CA TYR A 51 -6.37 16.54 -4.81
C TYR A 51 -6.01 16.23 -3.35
N TYR A 52 -6.65 16.94 -2.46
CA TYR A 52 -6.61 16.68 -1.04
C TYR A 52 -8.00 16.28 -0.56
N ASP A 53 -8.08 15.17 0.15
CA ASP A 53 -9.32 14.70 0.77
C ASP A 53 -9.14 14.73 2.31
N PRO A 54 -9.85 15.64 3.00
CA PRO A 54 -9.77 15.74 4.45
C PRO A 54 -10.39 14.53 5.17
N THR A 55 -11.18 13.71 4.47
CA THR A 55 -11.83 12.52 5.04
C THR A 55 -11.04 11.24 4.82
N MET A 56 -10.05 11.25 3.92
CA MET A 56 -9.20 10.10 3.64
C MET A 56 -8.48 9.64 4.90
N GLU A 57 -8.60 8.36 5.21
CA GLU A 57 -7.90 7.74 6.33
C GLU A 57 -6.50 7.27 5.89
N THR A 58 -5.48 7.59 6.68
CA THR A 58 -4.10 7.20 6.44
C THR A 58 -3.63 6.23 7.51
N LEU A 59 -2.97 5.15 7.10
CA LEU A 59 -2.59 4.00 7.93
C LEU A 59 -1.09 3.91 8.18
N VAL A 60 -0.30 4.85 7.65
CA VAL A 60 1.20 4.78 7.69
C VAL A 60 1.78 4.69 9.10
N ASN A 61 1.02 5.09 10.12
CA ASN A 61 1.44 5.04 11.53
C ASN A 61 0.84 3.82 12.27
N CYS A 62 0.14 2.94 11.57
CA CYS A 62 -0.51 1.78 12.17
C CYS A 62 0.34 0.53 11.93
N THR A 63 0.63 -0.21 13.00
CA THR A 63 1.30 -1.50 12.90
C THR A 63 0.37 -2.57 13.46
N VAL A 64 -0.05 -3.49 12.61
CA VAL A 64 -0.89 -4.64 12.95
C VAL A 64 -0.07 -5.90 12.76
N LEU A 65 -0.06 -6.76 13.77
CA LEU A 65 0.50 -8.10 13.63
C LEU A 65 -0.60 -9.03 13.13
N VAL A 66 -0.36 -9.69 12.02
CA VAL A 66 -1.27 -10.71 11.47
C VAL A 66 -0.67 -12.09 11.77
N GLU A 67 -1.43 -12.92 12.46
CA GLU A 67 -1.05 -14.26 12.83
C GLU A 67 -1.31 -15.24 11.67
N PRO A 68 -0.63 -16.42 11.65
CA PRO A 68 -0.82 -17.41 10.59
C PRO A 68 -2.26 -17.95 10.47
N ASP A 69 -3.05 -17.86 11.53
CA ASP A 69 -4.46 -18.25 11.55
C ASP A 69 -5.44 -17.14 11.12
N GLY A 70 -4.91 -16.02 10.59
CA GLY A 70 -5.70 -14.89 10.11
C GLY A 70 -6.13 -13.89 11.19
N ARG A 71 -5.91 -14.19 12.47
CA ARG A 71 -6.19 -13.21 13.53
C ARG A 71 -5.24 -12.02 13.44
N SER A 72 -5.72 -10.87 13.84
CA SER A 72 -4.94 -9.63 13.87
C SER A 72 -4.77 -9.13 15.30
N THR A 73 -3.56 -8.78 15.70
CA THR A 73 -3.26 -8.19 17.01
C THR A 73 -2.84 -6.73 16.84
N TYR A 74 -3.51 -5.84 17.58
CA TYR A 74 -3.24 -4.42 17.59
C TYR A 74 -3.30 -3.88 19.04
N VAL A 75 -2.22 -3.25 19.52
CA VAL A 75 -2.09 -2.68 20.90
C VAL A 75 -2.56 -3.67 21.96
N GLY A 76 -2.09 -4.94 21.87
CA GLY A 76 -2.39 -5.99 22.83
C GLY A 76 -3.82 -6.58 22.76
N LYS A 77 -4.65 -6.14 21.82
CA LYS A 77 -5.98 -6.71 21.55
C LYS A 77 -5.91 -7.60 20.32
N THR A 78 -6.55 -8.76 20.39
CA THR A 78 -6.65 -9.70 19.27
C THR A 78 -8.06 -9.66 18.67
N PHE A 79 -8.12 -9.57 17.36
CA PHE A 79 -9.34 -9.52 16.56
C PHE A 79 -9.40 -10.77 15.68
N ALA A 80 -10.58 -11.39 15.57
CA ALA A 80 -10.80 -12.46 14.60
C ALA A 80 -10.65 -11.93 13.17
N GLU A 81 -10.31 -12.81 12.22
CA GLU A 81 -10.22 -12.46 10.79
C GLU A 81 -11.50 -11.75 10.28
N SER A 82 -12.66 -12.19 10.77
CA SER A 82 -13.97 -11.60 10.41
C SER A 82 -14.27 -10.28 11.10
N ASP A 83 -13.52 -9.87 12.14
CA ASP A 83 -13.77 -8.65 12.92
C ASP A 83 -12.90 -7.46 12.45
N THR A 84 -12.85 -7.24 11.14
CA THR A 84 -12.16 -6.09 10.54
C THR A 84 -12.72 -4.75 11.06
N LYS A 85 -14.03 -4.70 11.34
CA LYS A 85 -14.68 -3.48 11.85
C LYS A 85 -14.14 -3.11 13.23
N GLY A 86 -14.08 -4.05 14.17
CA GLY A 86 -13.54 -3.83 15.51
C GLY A 86 -12.07 -3.40 15.49
N LEU A 87 -11.25 -4.04 14.64
CA LEU A 87 -9.86 -3.65 14.42
C LEU A 87 -9.76 -2.18 13.93
N ILE A 88 -10.49 -1.81 12.89
CA ILE A 88 -10.46 -0.45 12.33
C ILE A 88 -10.93 0.58 13.35
N GLU A 89 -11.98 0.30 14.11
CA GLU A 89 -12.46 1.20 15.17
C GLU A 89 -11.40 1.43 16.25
N GLU A 90 -10.65 0.40 16.63
CA GLU A 90 -9.55 0.55 17.58
C GLU A 90 -8.38 1.34 17.01
N MET A 91 -8.02 1.11 15.74
CA MET A 91 -6.99 1.85 15.04
C MET A 91 -7.34 3.34 14.89
N ARG A 92 -8.63 3.69 14.66
CA ARG A 92 -9.11 5.08 14.61
C ARG A 92 -8.88 5.86 15.89
N LYS A 93 -8.84 5.19 17.03
CA LYS A 93 -8.60 5.84 18.34
C LYS A 93 -7.15 6.27 18.53
N SER A 94 -6.20 5.69 17.80
CA SER A 94 -4.77 5.83 18.12
C SER A 94 -3.87 6.14 16.94
N CYS A 95 -3.96 5.44 15.81
CA CYS A 95 -2.99 5.54 14.74
C CYS A 95 -3.54 6.07 13.42
N ILE A 96 -4.80 5.83 13.09
CA ILE A 96 -5.41 6.36 11.87
C ILE A 96 -5.48 7.88 11.97
N LYS A 97 -4.95 8.56 10.96
CA LYS A 97 -5.06 10.02 10.80
C LYS A 97 -5.98 10.32 9.63
N ARG A 98 -6.62 11.48 9.67
CA ARG A 98 -7.44 11.99 8.56
C ARG A 98 -6.67 13.01 7.77
N GLY A 99 -7.01 13.08 6.48
CA GLY A 99 -6.40 13.96 5.50
C GLY A 99 -5.29 13.28 4.71
N GLY A 100 -5.52 13.16 3.43
CA GLY A 100 -4.57 12.59 2.48
C GLY A 100 -4.64 13.28 1.14
N SER A 101 -3.59 13.12 0.36
CA SER A 101 -3.55 13.57 -1.03
C SER A 101 -3.42 12.37 -1.95
N GLY A 102 -4.05 12.48 -3.11
CA GLY A 102 -3.92 11.52 -4.18
C GLY A 102 -3.73 12.22 -5.52
N TRP A 103 -3.12 11.54 -6.45
CA TRP A 103 -2.90 12.08 -7.78
C TRP A 103 -2.63 10.94 -8.76
N THR A 104 -3.41 10.87 -9.82
CA THR A 104 -3.10 10.03 -10.96
C THR A 104 -2.20 10.80 -11.93
N ASN A 105 -0.99 10.30 -12.12
CA ASN A 105 -0.03 10.83 -13.07
C ASN A 105 0.03 9.90 -14.28
N LEU A 106 -0.41 10.38 -15.45
CA LEU A 106 -0.49 9.54 -16.65
C LEU A 106 0.87 9.01 -17.11
N THR A 107 1.94 9.78 -16.94
CA THR A 107 3.30 9.31 -17.26
C THR A 107 3.74 8.20 -16.32
N GLN A 108 3.53 8.38 -15.01
CA GLN A 108 3.87 7.33 -14.03
C GLN A 108 2.98 6.11 -14.18
N LYS A 109 1.69 6.30 -14.49
CA LYS A 109 0.79 5.19 -14.83
C LYS A 109 1.28 4.39 -16.05
N ALA A 110 1.69 5.07 -17.11
CA ALA A 110 2.27 4.41 -18.28
C ALA A 110 3.55 3.64 -17.90
N ASN A 111 4.44 4.24 -17.12
CA ASN A 111 5.66 3.59 -16.67
C ASN A 111 5.38 2.34 -15.82
N VAL A 112 4.48 2.40 -14.84
CA VAL A 112 4.15 1.23 -14.02
C VAL A 112 3.49 0.13 -14.84
N THR A 113 2.71 0.49 -15.86
CA THR A 113 2.10 -0.48 -16.78
C THR A 113 3.17 -1.19 -17.61
N LEU A 114 4.15 -0.45 -18.15
CA LEU A 114 5.28 -1.02 -18.89
C LEU A 114 6.13 -1.92 -17.99
N ASP A 115 6.45 -1.48 -16.79
CA ASP A 115 7.20 -2.28 -15.81
C ASP A 115 6.48 -3.58 -15.43
N LEU A 116 5.15 -3.53 -15.32
CA LEU A 116 4.34 -4.73 -15.08
C LEU A 116 4.38 -5.69 -16.26
N ILE A 117 4.24 -5.17 -17.49
CA ILE A 117 4.33 -5.99 -18.72
C ILE A 117 5.70 -6.67 -18.79
N GLU A 118 6.79 -5.90 -18.58
CA GLU A 118 8.15 -6.45 -18.59
C GLU A 118 8.32 -7.53 -17.50
N PHE A 119 7.82 -7.29 -16.29
CA PHE A 119 7.87 -8.28 -15.21
C PHE A 119 7.11 -9.58 -15.60
N LEU A 120 5.92 -9.45 -16.20
CA LEU A 120 5.14 -10.60 -16.64
C LEU A 120 5.83 -11.38 -17.77
N ASP A 121 6.35 -10.67 -18.77
CA ASP A 121 7.07 -11.28 -19.90
C ASP A 121 8.29 -12.08 -19.41
N VAL A 122 9.12 -11.49 -18.56
CA VAL A 122 10.31 -12.15 -18.00
C VAL A 122 9.99 -13.37 -17.15
N ASN A 123 8.91 -13.32 -16.35
CA ASN A 123 8.63 -14.38 -15.38
C ASN A 123 7.66 -15.45 -15.90
N PHE A 124 6.84 -15.15 -16.87
CA PHE A 124 5.83 -16.07 -17.38
C PHE A 124 6.03 -16.45 -18.86
N ARG A 125 7.03 -15.86 -19.54
CA ARG A 125 7.33 -16.12 -20.97
C ARG A 125 6.09 -15.98 -21.86
N LEU A 126 5.41 -14.83 -21.69
CA LEU A 126 4.24 -14.50 -22.48
C LEU A 126 4.61 -14.18 -23.94
#